data_a65a5b567436c1b693eef47b53041ca9
#
_entry.id   a65a5b567436c1b693eef47b53041ca9
#
_cell.length_a   1.000
_cell.length_b   1.000
_cell.length_c   1.000
_cell.angle_alpha   90.00
_cell.angle_beta   90.00
_cell.angle_gamma   90.00
#
_symmetry.space_group_name_H-M   'P 1'
#
loop_
_entity.id
_entity.type
_entity.pdbx_description
1 polymer ?
#
loop_
_entity_poly.entity_id
_entity_poly.type
_entity_poly.pdbx_seq_one_letter_code
_entity_poly.pdbx_strand_id
1 'polypeptide(L)'
;MKVLKRILLLIVAVIAILLLIAVFTKKNYDVEREIVINQPKQMVFDYIKLLKNQNNYSKWAMMDPDMKKTYTGTDGTVGFISAWDSDKKDVGKGEQEIKKITEGERLDFELRFYKPFESTEQAYMTTEEVSPTQTKVKWGFNGHMGYPSNLMLLFMDFEKMIGDDLQTGLTRLKGVLEK
;
A
#
# COMPACT_ATOMS: atom_id res chain seq x y z
N MET A 1 -47.82 -13.22 1.43
CA MET A 1 -47.20 -13.49 0.11
C MET A 1 -46.99 -12.25 -0.76
N LYS A 2 -47.99 -11.35 -0.98
CA LYS A 2 -47.85 -10.14 -1.84
C LYS A 2 -46.85 -9.13 -1.33
N VAL A 3 -46.80 -8.88 0.01
CA VAL A 3 -45.85 -7.95 0.64
C VAL A 3 -44.39 -8.45 0.51
N LEU A 4 -44.14 -9.73 0.79
CA LEU A 4 -42.83 -10.33 0.66
C LEU A 4 -42.30 -10.26 -0.78
N LYS A 5 -43.15 -10.51 -1.79
CA LYS A 5 -42.79 -10.32 -3.21
C LYS A 5 -42.38 -8.87 -3.53
N ARG A 6 -43.11 -7.87 -3.00
CA ARG A 6 -42.79 -6.45 -3.22
C ARG A 6 -41.45 -6.06 -2.57
N ILE A 7 -41.18 -6.55 -1.35
CA ILE A 7 -39.90 -6.32 -0.67
C ILE A 7 -38.76 -6.95 -1.48
N LEU A 8 -38.92 -8.20 -1.93
CA LEU A 8 -37.91 -8.87 -2.75
C LEU A 8 -37.62 -8.11 -4.06
N LEU A 9 -38.67 -7.64 -4.75
CA LEU A 9 -38.52 -6.85 -5.97
C LEU A 9 -37.79 -5.53 -5.73
N LEU A 10 -38.05 -4.84 -4.61
CA LEU A 10 -37.33 -3.63 -4.22
C LEU A 10 -35.85 -3.91 -3.96
N ILE A 11 -35.52 -4.99 -3.25
CA ILE A 11 -34.12 -5.38 -3.00
C ILE A 11 -33.40 -5.65 -4.33
N VAL A 12 -34.01 -6.41 -5.23
CA VAL A 12 -33.45 -6.70 -6.55
C VAL A 12 -33.24 -5.42 -7.36
N ALA A 13 -34.20 -4.50 -7.33
CA ALA A 13 -34.08 -3.23 -8.02
C ALA A 13 -32.92 -2.38 -7.46
N VAL A 14 -32.78 -2.32 -6.14
CA VAL A 14 -31.65 -1.61 -5.48
C VAL A 14 -30.32 -2.24 -5.88
N ILE A 15 -30.20 -3.56 -5.82
CA ILE A 15 -28.97 -4.28 -6.24
C ILE A 15 -28.67 -3.95 -7.71
N ALA A 16 -29.66 -4.02 -8.60
CA ALA A 16 -29.47 -3.73 -10.02
C ALA A 16 -28.98 -2.28 -10.24
N ILE A 17 -29.53 -1.31 -9.50
CA ILE A 17 -29.09 0.09 -9.54
C ILE A 17 -27.63 0.21 -9.06
N LEU A 18 -27.27 -0.42 -7.95
CA LEU A 18 -25.90 -0.40 -7.43
C LEU A 18 -24.91 -1.02 -8.42
N LEU A 19 -25.25 -2.16 -9.02
CA LEU A 19 -24.44 -2.78 -10.05
C LEU A 19 -24.29 -1.89 -11.29
N LEU A 20 -25.34 -1.17 -11.67
CA LEU A 20 -25.28 -0.21 -12.78
C LEU A 20 -24.35 0.96 -12.41
N ILE A 21 -24.43 1.50 -11.20
CA ILE A 21 -23.52 2.55 -10.70
C ILE A 21 -22.07 2.07 -10.74
N ALA A 22 -21.80 0.82 -10.33
CA ALA A 22 -20.47 0.22 -10.35
C ALA A 22 -19.82 0.24 -11.75
N VAL A 23 -20.60 0.10 -12.83
CA VAL A 23 -20.09 0.15 -14.21
C VAL A 23 -19.43 1.50 -14.52
N PHE A 24 -19.98 2.59 -14.00
CA PHE A 24 -19.51 3.96 -14.25
C PHE A 24 -18.57 4.49 -13.15
N THR A 25 -18.41 3.76 -12.05
CA THR A 25 -17.50 4.14 -10.96
C THR A 25 -16.06 3.87 -11.33
N LYS A 26 -15.14 4.80 -11.00
CA LYS A 26 -13.70 4.59 -11.16
C LYS A 26 -13.25 3.28 -10.50
N LYS A 27 -12.21 2.67 -11.06
CA LYS A 27 -11.63 1.42 -10.53
C LYS A 27 -10.26 1.61 -9.92
N ASN A 28 -9.58 2.67 -10.31
CA ASN A 28 -8.21 2.97 -9.85
C ASN A 28 -8.23 4.14 -8.88
N TYR A 29 -7.30 4.11 -7.94
CA TYR A 29 -7.02 5.19 -7.02
C TYR A 29 -5.52 5.23 -6.72
N ASP A 30 -4.98 6.44 -6.61
CA ASP A 30 -3.57 6.68 -6.37
C ASP A 30 -3.42 7.41 -5.04
N VAL A 31 -2.48 6.95 -4.23
CA VAL A 31 -2.17 7.55 -2.93
C VAL A 31 -0.69 7.85 -2.89
N GLU A 32 -0.31 9.08 -2.56
CA GLU A 32 1.08 9.47 -2.35
C GLU A 32 1.19 10.34 -1.10
N ARG A 33 2.25 10.14 -0.33
CA ARG A 33 2.66 11.00 0.78
C ARG A 33 4.15 11.28 0.68
N GLU A 34 4.56 12.42 1.21
CA GLU A 34 5.96 12.82 1.18
C GLU A 34 6.43 13.39 2.52
N ILE A 35 7.74 13.33 2.73
CA ILE A 35 8.41 13.93 3.88
C ILE A 35 9.83 14.36 3.49
N VAL A 36 10.34 15.40 4.15
CA VAL A 36 11.74 15.78 4.06
C VAL A 36 12.51 15.21 5.25
N ILE A 37 13.58 14.48 4.96
CA ILE A 37 14.49 13.86 5.93
C ILE A 37 15.82 14.61 5.89
N ASN A 38 16.36 14.99 7.06
CA ASN A 38 17.62 15.71 7.18
C ASN A 38 18.82 14.75 7.10
N GLN A 39 18.96 14.10 5.94
CA GLN A 39 20.03 13.19 5.60
C GLN A 39 20.33 13.27 4.09
N PRO A 40 21.60 13.00 3.67
CA PRO A 40 21.98 12.95 2.26
C PRO A 40 21.18 11.89 1.48
N LYS A 41 20.88 12.19 0.22
CA LYS A 41 20.04 11.35 -0.65
C LYS A 41 20.53 9.88 -0.73
N GLN A 42 21.82 9.68 -0.89
CA GLN A 42 22.36 8.33 -0.99
C GLN A 42 22.13 7.51 0.29
N MET A 43 22.34 8.11 1.46
CA MET A 43 22.09 7.43 2.74
C MET A 43 20.62 7.02 2.89
N VAL A 44 19.70 7.92 2.53
CA VAL A 44 18.26 7.64 2.59
C VAL A 44 17.89 6.53 1.61
N PHE A 45 18.38 6.62 0.36
CA PHE A 45 18.11 5.62 -0.67
C PHE A 45 18.64 4.23 -0.28
N ASP A 46 19.89 4.14 0.17
CA ASP A 46 20.49 2.87 0.60
C ASP A 46 19.71 2.22 1.74
N TYR A 47 19.13 3.03 2.62
CA TYR A 47 18.30 2.51 3.71
C TYR A 47 16.96 1.96 3.22
N ILE A 48 16.23 2.72 2.38
CA ILE A 48 14.91 2.29 1.89
C ILE A 48 14.97 1.19 0.83
N LYS A 49 16.10 1.04 0.16
CA LYS A 49 16.37 -0.01 -0.83
C LYS A 49 16.31 -1.41 -0.20
N LEU A 50 16.69 -1.52 1.07
CA LEU A 50 16.60 -2.78 1.82
C LEU A 50 15.19 -2.95 2.37
N LEU A 51 14.39 -3.87 1.78
CA LEU A 51 13.00 -4.09 2.19
C LEU A 51 12.88 -4.56 3.64
N LYS A 52 13.88 -5.25 4.18
CA LYS A 52 13.89 -5.64 5.59
C LYS A 52 13.83 -4.44 6.53
N ASN A 53 14.35 -3.28 6.10
CA ASN A 53 14.29 -2.06 6.90
C ASN A 53 12.88 -1.51 7.08
N GLN A 54 11.91 -1.90 6.22
CA GLN A 54 10.50 -1.57 6.41
C GLN A 54 9.95 -2.05 7.75
N ASN A 55 10.53 -3.10 8.34
CA ASN A 55 10.18 -3.56 9.67
C ASN A 55 10.38 -2.48 10.76
N ASN A 56 11.23 -1.49 10.52
CA ASN A 56 11.54 -0.43 11.47
C ASN A 56 10.63 0.78 11.35
N TYR A 57 9.90 0.93 10.23
CA TYR A 57 9.11 2.13 9.97
C TYR A 57 7.72 1.89 9.38
N SER A 58 7.50 0.82 8.62
CA SER A 58 6.17 0.55 8.04
C SER A 58 5.13 0.34 9.13
N LYS A 59 4.00 1.06 9.04
CA LYS A 59 2.90 0.90 9.99
C LYS A 59 2.44 -0.55 10.04
N TRP A 60 2.22 -1.18 8.88
CA TRP A 60 1.72 -2.57 8.79
C TRP A 60 2.69 -3.59 9.37
N ALA A 61 4.01 -3.40 9.13
CA ALA A 61 5.03 -4.28 9.70
C ALA A 61 5.10 -4.22 11.24
N MET A 62 4.67 -3.10 11.83
CA MET A 62 4.66 -2.87 13.29
C MET A 62 3.31 -3.17 13.96
N MET A 63 2.23 -3.35 13.19
CA MET A 63 0.91 -3.73 13.75
C MET A 63 0.91 -5.14 14.32
N ASP A 64 1.73 -6.02 13.77
CA ASP A 64 1.91 -7.39 14.26
C ASP A 64 3.40 -7.76 14.28
N PRO A 65 4.10 -7.45 15.38
CA PRO A 65 5.53 -7.77 15.51
C PRO A 65 5.84 -9.27 15.40
N ASP A 66 4.88 -10.12 15.80
CA ASP A 66 5.03 -11.58 15.85
C ASP A 66 4.60 -12.27 14.55
N MET A 67 4.13 -11.52 13.53
CA MET A 67 3.74 -12.10 12.25
C MET A 67 4.90 -12.88 11.63
N LYS A 68 4.58 -14.00 11.00
CA LYS A 68 5.57 -14.79 10.27
C LYS A 68 6.07 -14.00 9.05
N LYS A 69 7.39 -13.79 8.98
CA LYS A 69 8.07 -13.13 7.85
C LYS A 69 8.99 -14.10 7.15
N THR A 70 8.95 -14.11 5.81
CA THR A 70 9.86 -14.89 4.98
C THR A 70 10.47 -14.01 3.90
N TYR A 71 11.74 -14.29 3.57
CA TYR A 71 12.49 -13.50 2.61
C TYR A 71 13.09 -14.41 1.56
N THR A 72 13.02 -14.02 0.29
CA THR A 72 13.57 -14.77 -0.84
C THR A 72 14.43 -13.86 -1.70
N GLY A 73 15.62 -14.32 -2.07
CA GLY A 73 16.59 -13.53 -2.84
C GLY A 73 17.52 -12.69 -1.98
N THR A 74 18.22 -11.76 -2.62
CA THR A 74 19.16 -10.82 -1.99
C THR A 74 18.46 -9.49 -1.76
N ASP A 75 18.39 -9.04 -0.52
CA ASP A 75 17.74 -7.77 -0.17
C ASP A 75 18.39 -6.59 -0.89
N GLY A 76 17.58 -5.66 -1.35
CA GLY A 76 18.02 -4.50 -2.12
C GLY A 76 18.33 -4.80 -3.59
N THR A 77 17.92 -5.95 -4.13
CA THR A 77 18.04 -6.27 -5.56
C THR A 77 16.69 -6.56 -6.19
N VAL A 78 16.57 -6.38 -7.50
CA VAL A 78 15.37 -6.76 -8.25
C VAL A 78 15.09 -8.26 -8.07
N GLY A 79 13.81 -8.60 -7.81
CA GLY A 79 13.38 -9.97 -7.53
C GLY A 79 13.46 -10.37 -6.05
N PHE A 80 13.93 -9.47 -5.15
CA PHE A 80 13.83 -9.73 -3.72
C PHE A 80 12.38 -9.67 -3.27
N ILE A 81 11.96 -10.70 -2.50
CA ILE A 81 10.60 -10.82 -1.98
C ILE A 81 10.63 -10.79 -0.46
N SER A 82 9.80 -9.94 0.13
CA SER A 82 9.48 -9.89 1.55
C SER A 82 8.02 -10.30 1.72
N ALA A 83 7.78 -11.49 2.29
CA ALA A 83 6.44 -12.02 2.51
C ALA A 83 6.08 -11.99 4.00
N TRP A 84 4.79 -11.83 4.28
CA TRP A 84 4.22 -11.82 5.64
C TRP A 84 2.97 -12.71 5.73
N ASP A 85 2.75 -13.27 6.92
CA ASP A 85 1.54 -14.03 7.25
C ASP A 85 1.17 -13.73 8.70
N SER A 86 0.06 -12.99 8.88
CA SER A 86 -0.45 -12.53 10.16
C SER A 86 -1.85 -13.07 10.41
N ASP A 87 -2.14 -13.41 11.65
CA ASP A 87 -3.49 -13.78 12.10
C ASP A 87 -4.39 -12.54 12.33
N LYS A 88 -3.81 -11.33 12.34
CA LYS A 88 -4.57 -10.08 12.45
C LYS A 88 -5.19 -9.72 11.10
N LYS A 89 -6.52 -9.56 11.07
CA LYS A 89 -7.27 -9.28 9.84
C LYS A 89 -6.84 -8.01 9.12
N ASP A 90 -6.39 -6.99 9.86
CA ASP A 90 -5.97 -5.70 9.31
C ASP A 90 -4.54 -5.74 8.72
N VAL A 91 -3.80 -6.84 8.93
CA VAL A 91 -2.48 -7.09 8.36
C VAL A 91 -2.55 -8.15 7.27
N GLY A 92 -3.24 -9.26 7.55
CA GLY A 92 -3.49 -10.35 6.62
C GLY A 92 -2.22 -11.06 6.16
N LYS A 93 -2.26 -11.54 4.91
CA LYS A 93 -1.16 -12.29 4.29
C LYS A 93 -0.86 -11.72 2.92
N GLY A 94 0.43 -11.62 2.60
CA GLY A 94 0.86 -11.16 1.28
C GLY A 94 2.37 -11.17 1.13
N GLU A 95 2.82 -10.57 0.05
CA GLU A 95 4.24 -10.38 -0.24
C GLU A 95 4.47 -9.11 -1.04
N GLN A 96 5.67 -8.56 -0.91
CA GLN A 96 6.16 -7.41 -1.66
C GLN A 96 7.44 -7.80 -2.39
N GLU A 97 7.49 -7.55 -3.68
CA GLU A 97 8.64 -7.82 -4.55
C GLU A 97 9.22 -6.52 -5.10
N ILE A 98 10.55 -6.40 -5.11
CA ILE A 98 11.23 -5.31 -5.83
C ILE A 98 11.18 -5.63 -7.33
N LYS A 99 10.46 -4.84 -8.12
CA LYS A 99 10.34 -5.02 -9.57
C LYS A 99 11.34 -4.21 -10.37
N LYS A 100 11.69 -3.01 -9.88
CA LYS A 100 12.63 -2.13 -10.55
C LYS A 100 13.35 -1.24 -9.54
N ILE A 101 14.62 -0.97 -9.83
CA ILE A 101 15.46 -0.03 -9.10
C ILE A 101 16.03 0.97 -10.10
N THR A 102 15.78 2.25 -9.88
CA THR A 102 16.54 3.36 -10.47
C THR A 102 17.43 3.89 -9.36
N GLU A 103 18.70 3.57 -9.42
CA GLU A 103 19.66 3.77 -8.33
C GLU A 103 19.69 5.23 -7.87
N GLY A 104 19.58 5.44 -6.58
CA GLY A 104 19.53 6.77 -5.95
C GLY A 104 18.24 7.56 -6.20
N GLU A 105 17.24 7.02 -6.92
CA GLU A 105 16.05 7.78 -7.33
C GLU A 105 14.73 7.11 -7.00
N ARG A 106 14.57 5.81 -7.38
CA ARG A 106 13.26 5.17 -7.33
C ARG A 106 13.34 3.66 -7.15
N LEU A 107 12.41 3.16 -6.35
CA LEU A 107 12.12 1.75 -6.13
C LEU A 107 10.66 1.50 -6.52
N ASP A 108 10.42 0.55 -7.43
CA ASP A 108 9.08 0.10 -7.78
C ASP A 108 8.84 -1.30 -7.20
N PHE A 109 7.68 -1.46 -6.59
CA PHE A 109 7.27 -2.69 -5.92
C PHE A 109 5.97 -3.22 -6.50
N GLU A 110 5.84 -4.54 -6.49
CA GLU A 110 4.58 -5.24 -6.65
C GLU A 110 4.18 -5.85 -5.32
N LEU A 111 2.96 -5.55 -4.87
CA LEU A 111 2.35 -6.13 -3.67
C LEU A 111 1.31 -7.15 -4.09
N ARG A 112 1.45 -8.38 -3.62
CA ARG A 112 0.48 -9.45 -3.80
C ARG A 112 -0.17 -9.76 -2.47
N PHE A 113 -1.44 -9.44 -2.33
CA PHE A 113 -2.24 -9.75 -1.14
C PHE A 113 -2.94 -11.08 -1.35
N TYR A 114 -2.94 -11.95 -0.33
CA TYR A 114 -3.59 -13.26 -0.33
C TYR A 114 -4.74 -13.33 0.66
N LYS A 115 -4.71 -12.51 1.73
CA LYS A 115 -5.76 -12.36 2.74
C LYS A 115 -5.86 -10.91 3.19
N PRO A 116 -7.08 -10.40 3.52
CA PRO A 116 -8.38 -11.09 3.49
C PRO A 116 -8.96 -11.25 2.07
N PHE A 117 -8.48 -10.48 1.09
CA PHE A 117 -8.89 -10.53 -0.32
C PHE A 117 -7.67 -10.60 -1.21
N GLU A 118 -7.75 -11.38 -2.28
CA GLU A 118 -6.69 -11.46 -3.27
C GLU A 118 -6.68 -10.20 -4.15
N SER A 119 -5.50 -9.56 -4.24
CA SER A 119 -5.25 -8.47 -5.18
C SER A 119 -3.75 -8.33 -5.47
N THR A 120 -3.44 -7.69 -6.59
CA THR A 120 -2.07 -7.31 -6.94
C THR A 120 -2.04 -5.82 -7.24
N GLU A 121 -1.24 -5.10 -6.48
CA GLU A 121 -1.15 -3.66 -6.49
C GLU A 121 0.29 -3.20 -6.73
N GLN A 122 0.46 -1.95 -7.13
CA GLN A 122 1.78 -1.36 -7.33
C GLN A 122 2.06 -0.32 -6.25
N ALA A 123 3.31 -0.28 -5.81
CA ALA A 123 3.79 0.76 -4.92
C ALA A 123 5.17 1.25 -5.34
N TYR A 124 5.58 2.39 -4.84
CA TYR A 124 6.90 2.91 -5.11
C TYR A 124 7.40 3.81 -3.98
N MET A 125 8.71 3.96 -3.91
CA MET A 125 9.35 5.00 -3.12
C MET A 125 10.32 5.78 -4.02
N THR A 126 10.38 7.10 -3.84
CA THR A 126 11.36 7.95 -4.55
C THR A 126 12.16 8.80 -3.58
N THR A 127 13.37 9.16 -3.99
CA THR A 127 14.23 10.11 -3.29
C THR A 127 14.63 11.24 -4.22
N GLU A 128 14.44 12.48 -3.74
CA GLU A 128 14.80 13.71 -4.45
C GLU A 128 15.68 14.55 -3.53
N GLU A 129 16.85 15.01 -4.02
CA GLU A 129 17.71 15.90 -3.28
C GLU A 129 17.09 17.28 -3.16
N VAL A 130 16.87 17.75 -1.93
CA VAL A 130 16.44 19.11 -1.62
C VAL A 130 17.65 20.00 -1.34
N SER A 131 18.65 19.44 -0.66
CA SER A 131 19.97 20.02 -0.41
C SER A 131 20.98 18.90 -0.15
N PRO A 132 22.29 19.16 -0.07
CA PRO A 132 23.29 18.12 0.23
C PRO A 132 23.04 17.34 1.52
N THR A 133 22.26 17.89 2.46
CA THR A 133 21.92 17.27 3.74
C THR A 133 20.43 17.01 3.93
N GLN A 134 19.62 17.18 2.88
CA GLN A 134 18.16 16.99 2.96
C GLN A 134 17.62 16.25 1.75
N THR A 135 16.78 15.26 1.99
CA THR A 135 16.16 14.43 0.99
C THR A 135 14.64 14.42 1.15
N LYS A 136 13.93 14.72 0.07
CA LYS A 136 12.49 14.46 0.00
C LYS A 136 12.26 13.01 -0.39
N VAL A 137 11.49 12.31 0.42
CA VAL A 137 11.05 10.94 0.18
C VAL A 137 9.56 10.93 -0.09
N LYS A 138 9.15 10.31 -1.18
CA LYS A 138 7.76 10.01 -1.47
C LYS A 138 7.52 8.51 -1.36
N TRP A 139 6.34 8.16 -0.86
CA TRP A 139 5.83 6.79 -0.84
C TRP A 139 4.46 6.77 -1.50
N GLY A 140 4.36 6.03 -2.59
CA GLY A 140 3.16 5.93 -3.41
C GLY A 140 2.58 4.53 -3.43
N PHE A 141 1.26 4.46 -3.60
CA PHE A 141 0.49 3.23 -3.76
C PHE A 141 -0.57 3.44 -4.85
N ASN A 142 -0.62 2.54 -5.83
CA ASN A 142 -1.59 2.55 -6.92
C ASN A 142 -2.51 1.34 -6.75
N GLY A 143 -3.75 1.62 -6.35
CA GLY A 143 -4.73 0.59 -6.04
C GLY A 143 -5.75 0.38 -7.17
N HIS A 144 -6.21 -0.88 -7.31
CA HIS A 144 -7.25 -1.25 -8.27
C HIS A 144 -8.37 -2.04 -7.58
N MET A 145 -9.60 -1.59 -7.78
CA MET A 145 -10.80 -2.33 -7.38
C MET A 145 -11.64 -2.69 -8.60
N GLY A 146 -11.69 -3.99 -8.90
CA GLY A 146 -12.53 -4.52 -9.98
C GLY A 146 -14.03 -4.38 -9.69
N TYR A 147 -14.83 -4.53 -10.74
CA TYR A 147 -16.29 -4.60 -10.65
C TYR A 147 -16.72 -5.88 -9.90
N PRO A 148 -17.70 -5.84 -9.02
CA PRO A 148 -18.46 -4.66 -8.53
C PRO A 148 -17.85 -4.02 -7.27
N SER A 149 -16.68 -4.50 -6.78
CA SER A 149 -16.06 -4.04 -5.53
C SER A 149 -15.65 -2.56 -5.58
N ASN A 150 -15.48 -1.98 -6.79
CA ASN A 150 -15.22 -0.56 -6.97
C ASN A 150 -16.31 0.36 -6.40
N LEU A 151 -17.51 -0.15 -6.10
CA LEU A 151 -18.51 0.60 -5.34
C LEU A 151 -18.00 1.07 -3.97
N MET A 152 -17.07 0.34 -3.36
CA MET A 152 -16.48 0.73 -2.06
C MET A 152 -15.77 2.08 -2.15
N LEU A 153 -15.24 2.46 -3.33
CA LEU A 153 -14.60 3.76 -3.56
C LEU A 153 -15.56 4.95 -3.46
N LEU A 154 -16.88 4.72 -3.45
CA LEU A 154 -17.89 5.77 -3.24
C LEU A 154 -18.21 5.99 -1.76
N PHE A 155 -17.96 5.00 -0.90
CA PHE A 155 -18.36 5.00 0.51
C PHE A 155 -17.17 5.05 1.47
N MET A 156 -15.97 4.68 0.99
CA MET A 156 -14.75 4.63 1.79
C MET A 156 -13.68 5.52 1.17
N ASP A 157 -13.05 6.32 2.00
CA ASP A 157 -11.93 7.17 1.61
C ASP A 157 -10.60 6.38 1.72
N PHE A 158 -10.34 5.54 0.72
CA PHE A 158 -9.11 4.74 0.66
C PHE A 158 -7.86 5.62 0.55
N GLU A 159 -7.97 6.77 -0.13
CA GLU A 159 -6.86 7.71 -0.24
C GLU A 159 -6.44 8.23 1.14
N LYS A 160 -7.42 8.60 1.97
CA LYS A 160 -7.14 9.03 3.33
C LYS A 160 -6.61 7.88 4.19
N MET A 161 -7.25 6.71 4.16
CA MET A 161 -6.90 5.57 5.00
C MET A 161 -5.46 5.09 4.73
N ILE A 162 -5.14 4.81 3.47
CA ILE A 162 -3.81 4.36 3.07
C ILE A 162 -2.81 5.50 3.21
N GLY A 163 -3.21 6.73 2.87
CA GLY A 163 -2.36 7.90 3.00
C GLY A 163 -1.92 8.18 4.44
N ASP A 164 -2.82 8.03 5.42
CA ASP A 164 -2.48 8.18 6.84
C ASP A 164 -1.47 7.10 7.28
N ASP A 165 -1.57 5.89 6.72
CA ASP A 165 -0.66 4.79 7.01
C ASP A 165 0.72 5.01 6.38
N LEU A 166 0.77 5.46 5.12
CA LEU A 166 2.01 5.85 4.45
C LEU A 166 2.69 7.01 5.18
N GLN A 167 1.91 8.05 5.58
CA GLN A 167 2.45 9.20 6.33
C GLN A 167 3.02 8.78 7.68
N THR A 168 2.35 7.86 8.38
CA THR A 168 2.86 7.30 9.63
C THR A 168 4.18 6.58 9.41
N GLY A 169 4.29 5.78 8.33
CA GLY A 169 5.52 5.09 7.96
C GLY A 169 6.65 6.08 7.63
N LEU A 170 6.39 7.09 6.83
CA LEU A 170 7.36 8.13 6.49
C LEU A 170 7.84 8.91 7.71
N THR A 171 6.93 9.25 8.63
CA THR A 171 7.30 9.94 9.89
C THR A 171 8.23 9.08 10.74
N ARG A 172 7.97 7.77 10.82
CA ARG A 172 8.85 6.83 11.53
C ARG A 172 10.20 6.66 10.82
N LEU A 173 10.20 6.58 9.48
CA LEU A 173 11.42 6.53 8.67
C LEU A 173 12.32 7.72 8.97
N LYS A 174 11.74 8.93 8.99
CA LYS A 174 12.45 10.15 9.41
C LYS A 174 13.05 10.00 10.80
N GLY A 175 12.26 9.56 11.77
CA GLY A 175 12.73 9.35 13.14
C GLY A 175 13.83 8.28 13.29
N VAL A 176 13.88 7.29 12.37
CA VAL A 176 14.96 6.27 12.33
C VAL A 176 16.24 6.85 11.75
N LEU A 177 16.16 7.66 10.71
CA LEU A 177 17.32 8.17 9.98
C LEU A 177 17.93 9.44 10.59
N GLU A 178 17.19 10.16 11.41
CA GLU A 178 17.65 11.42 12.06
C GLU A 178 18.07 11.22 13.54
N LYS A 179 18.37 9.98 13.93
CA LYS A 179 18.88 9.67 15.28
C LYS A 179 20.36 9.97 15.40
#